data_19e3677c01f6970dd0bf942595f77fb2
#
_entry.id   19e3677c01f6970dd0bf942595f77fb2
#
_cell.length_a   1.000
_cell.length_b   1.000
_cell.length_c   1.000
_cell.angle_alpha   90.00
_cell.angle_beta   90.00
_cell.angle_gamma   90.00
#
_symmetry.space_group_name_H-M   'P 1'
#
loop_
_entity.id
_entity.type
_entity.pdbx_description
1 polymer ?
#
loop_
_entity_poly.entity_id
_entity_poly.type
_entity_poly.pdbx_seq_one_letter_code
_entity_poly.pdbx_strand_id
1 'polypeptide(L)'
;MHIDIHFSPFPLSPHLLSDRTVVVIDILRATSVMVHAMSQGAQEIIPVRRVEEAFQVAKTFPQNTTLLGGERESKKIEGFDLGNSPREYMAEKVRGKRLILTTTNGTRAFHSVSSAAEILAGSFFNIGATAQRCLEGERDLLLFPSGDEGTFSLEDTVCGGMLIDWIIRKGGKPVVLTDASHSAHILYQRFQNNIVEAFYLSHHGRDLVDRGFEEDLAYCAQIDVTQFVPIFRDGVIKVPLSPSLSPLGRGEG
;
A
#
# COMPACT_ATOMS: atom_id res chain seq x y z
N MET A 1 -21.72 -6.62 2.23
CA MET A 1 -20.45 -6.21 1.59
C MET A 1 -20.03 -7.27 0.59
N HIS A 2 -19.85 -6.89 -0.67
CA HIS A 2 -19.22 -7.74 -1.66
C HIS A 2 -17.72 -7.47 -1.68
N ILE A 3 -16.92 -8.53 -1.77
CA ILE A 3 -15.44 -8.40 -1.88
C ILE A 3 -15.02 -9.06 -3.19
N ASP A 4 -14.31 -8.29 -3.99
CA ASP A 4 -13.68 -8.74 -5.21
C ASP A 4 -12.17 -8.49 -5.16
N ILE A 5 -11.39 -9.25 -5.91
CA ILE A 5 -9.96 -9.04 -6.11
C ILE A 5 -9.64 -9.07 -7.60
N HIS A 6 -8.88 -8.09 -8.06
CA HIS A 6 -8.52 -7.99 -9.46
C HIS A 6 -7.07 -8.44 -9.65
N PHE A 7 -6.87 -9.68 -10.08
CA PHE A 7 -5.55 -10.31 -10.21
C PHE A 7 -4.62 -9.68 -11.25
N SER A 8 -5.16 -8.83 -12.09
CA SER A 8 -4.39 -8.20 -13.17
C SER A 8 -4.51 -6.68 -13.06
N PRO A 9 -3.41 -5.93 -13.14
CA PRO A 9 -3.41 -4.47 -12.99
C PRO A 9 -3.96 -3.72 -14.22
N PHE A 10 -4.82 -4.35 -15.03
CA PHE A 10 -5.48 -3.69 -16.15
C PHE A 10 -6.44 -2.60 -15.63
N PRO A 11 -6.54 -1.47 -16.35
CA PRO A 11 -7.48 -0.41 -16.00
C PRO A 11 -8.92 -0.92 -15.94
N LEU A 12 -9.59 -0.60 -14.85
CA LEU A 12 -11.02 -0.88 -14.66
C LEU A 12 -11.86 0.30 -15.12
N SER A 13 -13.07 0.00 -15.58
CA SER A 13 -14.04 1.05 -15.91
C SER A 13 -14.33 1.91 -14.65
N PRO A 14 -14.39 3.26 -14.77
CA PRO A 14 -14.75 4.13 -13.65
C PRO A 14 -16.06 3.74 -12.95
N HIS A 15 -17.06 3.25 -13.69
CA HIS A 15 -18.32 2.81 -13.12
C HIS A 15 -18.20 1.61 -12.17
N LEU A 16 -17.16 0.78 -12.31
CA LEU A 16 -16.90 -0.33 -11.40
C LEU A 16 -16.23 0.11 -10.09
N LEU A 17 -15.73 1.34 -10.03
CA LEU A 17 -14.94 1.87 -8.94
C LEU A 17 -15.67 2.90 -8.10
N SER A 18 -16.61 3.67 -8.68
CA SER A 18 -17.17 4.90 -8.12
C SER A 18 -17.79 4.76 -6.73
N ASP A 19 -18.37 3.59 -6.42
CA ASP A 19 -19.04 3.34 -5.14
C ASP A 19 -18.27 2.38 -4.22
N ARG A 20 -17.03 2.00 -4.60
CA ARG A 20 -16.24 1.01 -3.89
C ARG A 20 -15.12 1.66 -3.06
N THR A 21 -14.77 1.00 -1.98
CA THR A 21 -13.45 1.16 -1.37
C THR A 21 -12.47 0.26 -2.13
N VAL A 22 -11.36 0.82 -2.57
CA VAL A 22 -10.29 0.09 -3.24
C VAL A 22 -9.07 0.02 -2.32
N VAL A 23 -8.53 -1.18 -2.10
CA VAL A 23 -7.26 -1.37 -1.39
C VAL A 23 -6.19 -1.72 -2.41
N VAL A 24 -5.27 -0.80 -2.64
CA VAL A 24 -4.09 -1.03 -3.49
C VAL A 24 -3.05 -1.80 -2.68
N ILE A 25 -2.53 -2.87 -3.26
CA ILE A 25 -1.59 -3.80 -2.64
C ILE A 25 -0.37 -3.95 -3.54
N ASP A 26 0.82 -3.62 -3.00
CA ASP A 26 2.14 -3.79 -3.64
C ASP A 26 3.13 -4.10 -2.53
N ILE A 27 3.19 -5.38 -2.14
CA ILE A 27 3.91 -5.80 -0.95
C ILE A 27 5.42 -5.70 -1.12
N LEU A 28 5.88 -6.03 -2.28
CA LEU A 28 7.29 -5.96 -2.64
C LEU A 28 7.51 -4.92 -3.77
N ARG A 29 7.50 -3.54 -3.47
CA ARG A 29 7.65 -3.04 -2.09
C ARG A 29 6.83 -1.76 -1.86
N ALA A 30 6.11 -1.25 -2.88
CA ALA A 30 5.64 0.14 -2.87
C ALA A 30 4.66 0.45 -1.73
N THR A 31 3.59 -0.35 -1.51
CA THR A 31 2.66 -0.06 -0.42
C THR A 31 3.27 -0.33 0.95
N SER A 32 4.18 -1.30 1.07
CA SER A 32 4.98 -1.48 2.30
C SER A 32 5.82 -0.24 2.61
N VAL A 33 6.49 0.36 1.60
CA VAL A 33 7.19 1.64 1.75
C VAL A 33 6.25 2.75 2.19
N MET A 34 5.09 2.89 1.52
CA MET A 34 4.13 3.96 1.81
C MET A 34 3.60 3.87 3.24
N VAL A 35 3.14 2.68 3.65
CA VAL A 35 2.63 2.45 5.00
C VAL A 35 3.72 2.69 6.04
N HIS A 36 4.93 2.15 5.81
CA HIS A 36 6.05 2.33 6.72
C HIS A 36 6.45 3.80 6.84
N ALA A 37 6.69 4.51 5.74
CA ALA A 37 7.08 5.90 5.74
C ALA A 37 6.07 6.80 6.49
N MET A 38 4.77 6.57 6.27
CA MET A 38 3.72 7.29 7.00
C MET A 38 3.75 6.99 8.50
N SER A 39 4.03 5.76 8.90
CA SER A 39 4.19 5.37 10.31
C SER A 39 5.43 6.00 10.96
N GLN A 40 6.46 6.28 10.18
CA GLN A 40 7.68 6.96 10.62
C GLN A 40 7.54 8.50 10.65
N GLY A 41 6.36 9.01 10.32
CA GLY A 41 6.03 10.43 10.44
C GLY A 41 6.27 11.24 9.16
N ALA A 42 6.31 10.61 8.00
CA ALA A 42 6.24 11.35 6.73
C ALA A 42 4.96 12.19 6.69
N GLN A 43 5.03 13.40 6.15
CA GLN A 43 3.91 14.33 6.10
C GLN A 43 2.85 13.91 5.09
N GLU A 44 3.30 13.52 3.92
CA GLU A 44 2.47 13.05 2.80
C GLU A 44 3.33 12.37 1.75
N ILE A 45 2.69 11.60 0.87
CA ILE A 45 3.35 10.96 -0.26
C ILE A 45 2.63 11.38 -1.54
N ILE A 46 3.39 11.82 -2.54
CA ILE A 46 2.90 12.14 -3.88
C ILE A 46 3.39 11.06 -4.83
N PRO A 47 2.55 10.07 -5.19
CA PRO A 47 2.91 9.08 -6.18
C PRO A 47 2.88 9.69 -7.58
N VAL A 48 3.97 9.56 -8.32
CA VAL A 48 4.07 10.04 -9.70
C VAL A 48 4.42 8.89 -10.65
N ARG A 49 4.08 9.05 -11.93
CA ARG A 49 4.24 7.96 -12.92
C ARG A 49 5.63 7.91 -13.54
N ARG A 50 6.33 9.05 -13.62
CA ARG A 50 7.59 9.19 -14.35
C ARG A 50 8.66 9.84 -13.49
N VAL A 51 9.90 9.52 -13.79
CA VAL A 51 11.09 10.07 -13.10
C VAL A 51 11.18 11.59 -13.30
N GLU A 52 10.95 12.04 -14.52
CA GLU A 52 10.99 13.47 -14.86
C GLU A 52 9.93 14.27 -14.10
N GLU A 53 8.75 13.68 -13.92
CA GLU A 53 7.65 14.25 -13.13
C GLU A 53 8.06 14.41 -11.65
N ALA A 54 8.77 13.42 -11.09
CA ALA A 54 9.26 13.50 -9.71
C ALA A 54 10.16 14.72 -9.51
N PHE A 55 11.11 14.96 -10.41
CA PHE A 55 11.98 16.13 -10.34
C PHE A 55 11.23 17.46 -10.54
N GLN A 56 10.22 17.46 -11.42
CA GLN A 56 9.39 18.66 -11.64
C GLN A 56 8.56 19.00 -10.41
N VAL A 57 7.88 18.01 -9.84
CA VAL A 57 7.06 18.19 -8.63
C VAL A 57 7.94 18.62 -7.44
N ALA A 58 9.13 18.04 -7.27
CA ALA A 58 10.04 18.42 -6.19
C ALA A 58 10.41 19.92 -6.23
N LYS A 59 10.58 20.49 -7.41
CA LYS A 59 10.92 21.93 -7.57
C LYS A 59 9.79 22.89 -7.13
N THR A 60 8.57 22.40 -6.98
CA THR A 60 7.44 23.24 -6.53
C THR A 60 7.41 23.43 -5.01
N PHE A 61 8.25 22.72 -4.28
CA PHE A 61 8.32 22.76 -2.82
C PHE A 61 9.65 23.36 -2.34
N PRO A 62 9.70 23.90 -1.10
CA PRO A 62 10.95 24.42 -0.54
C PRO A 62 12.01 23.31 -0.45
N GLN A 63 13.27 23.67 -0.69
CA GLN A 63 14.40 22.76 -0.48
C GLN A 63 14.39 22.20 0.95
N ASN A 64 14.85 20.97 1.10
CA ASN A 64 14.94 20.26 2.38
C ASN A 64 13.59 19.85 3.01
N THR A 65 12.43 20.13 2.40
CA THR A 65 11.11 19.65 2.88
C THR A 65 10.64 18.39 2.15
N THR A 66 11.32 18.00 1.08
CA THR A 66 10.91 16.95 0.17
C THR A 66 12.04 15.96 -0.07
N LEU A 67 11.71 14.67 -0.17
CA LEU A 67 12.61 13.60 -0.57
C LEU A 67 12.05 12.89 -1.81
N LEU A 68 12.94 12.51 -2.71
CA LEU A 68 12.65 11.67 -3.86
C LEU A 68 12.92 10.22 -3.50
N GLY A 69 11.95 9.34 -3.70
CA GLY A 69 12.08 7.91 -3.45
C GLY A 69 11.55 7.09 -4.62
N GLY A 70 12.08 5.90 -4.79
CA GLY A 70 11.59 4.98 -5.80
C GLY A 70 12.66 4.18 -6.51
N GLU A 71 12.21 3.41 -7.48
CA GLU A 71 13.03 2.44 -8.20
C GLU A 71 12.69 2.36 -9.69
N ARG A 72 13.66 1.84 -10.45
CA ARG A 72 13.47 1.20 -11.75
C ARG A 72 14.31 -0.09 -11.76
N GLU A 73 13.69 -1.19 -12.21
CA GLU A 73 14.34 -2.52 -12.19
C GLU A 73 14.87 -2.87 -10.80
N SER A 74 14.06 -2.63 -9.75
CA SER A 74 14.38 -2.84 -8.32
C SER A 74 15.54 -1.99 -7.76
N LYS A 75 16.20 -1.14 -8.58
CA LYS A 75 17.33 -0.29 -8.18
C LYS A 75 16.90 1.15 -7.91
N LYS A 76 17.53 1.78 -6.93
CA LYS A 76 17.33 3.20 -6.67
C LYS A 76 17.62 4.03 -7.93
N ILE A 77 16.71 4.96 -8.26
CA ILE A 77 16.85 5.87 -9.39
C ILE A 77 18.01 6.83 -9.12
N GLU A 78 18.82 7.07 -10.14
CA GLU A 78 19.91 8.04 -10.05
C GLU A 78 19.40 9.44 -9.73
N GLY A 79 20.03 10.11 -8.77
CA GLY A 79 19.62 11.42 -8.27
C GLY A 79 18.47 11.39 -7.26
N PHE A 80 17.95 10.23 -6.87
CA PHE A 80 16.97 10.11 -5.80
C PHE A 80 17.64 9.92 -4.44
N ASP A 81 16.96 10.40 -3.39
CA ASP A 81 17.42 10.30 -2.01
C ASP A 81 17.31 8.87 -1.48
N LEU A 82 16.18 8.19 -1.78
CA LEU A 82 15.80 6.88 -1.26
C LEU A 82 15.44 5.93 -2.42
N GLY A 83 15.68 4.64 -2.21
CA GLY A 83 15.24 3.57 -3.09
C GLY A 83 13.78 3.16 -2.83
N ASN A 84 13.49 1.87 -2.96
CA ASN A 84 12.17 1.29 -2.70
C ASN A 84 12.21 0.21 -1.60
N SER A 85 13.23 0.20 -0.74
CA SER A 85 13.25 -0.62 0.47
C SER A 85 12.58 0.13 1.63
N PRO A 86 11.57 -0.45 2.33
CA PRO A 86 10.97 0.20 3.49
C PRO A 86 12.01 0.56 4.57
N ARG A 87 13.07 -0.20 4.68
CA ARG A 87 14.17 -0.02 5.63
C ARG A 87 14.97 1.28 5.42
N GLU A 88 14.84 1.92 4.25
CA GLU A 88 15.45 3.22 3.98
C GLU A 88 14.64 4.40 4.56
N TYR A 89 13.35 4.19 4.88
CA TYR A 89 12.38 5.23 5.25
C TYR A 89 12.23 5.37 6.77
N MET A 90 13.35 5.46 7.48
CA MET A 90 13.38 5.60 8.93
C MET A 90 13.01 7.02 9.36
N ALA A 91 12.49 7.16 10.60
CA ALA A 91 12.00 8.44 11.15
C ALA A 91 13.02 9.60 11.05
N GLU A 92 14.30 9.32 11.21
CA GLU A 92 15.36 10.32 11.13
C GLU A 92 15.44 10.97 9.75
N LYS A 93 15.04 10.24 8.70
CA LYS A 93 15.07 10.74 7.33
C LYS A 93 13.74 11.36 6.92
N VAL A 94 12.60 10.69 7.25
CA VAL A 94 11.31 11.01 6.62
C VAL A 94 10.37 11.84 7.50
N ARG A 95 10.61 11.97 8.80
CA ARG A 95 9.70 12.68 9.70
C ARG A 95 9.50 14.14 9.28
N GLY A 96 8.25 14.52 9.08
CA GLY A 96 7.86 15.86 8.63
C GLY A 96 8.22 16.19 7.17
N LYS A 97 8.74 15.20 6.42
CA LYS A 97 9.06 15.38 5.00
C LYS A 97 7.91 14.95 4.12
N ARG A 98 7.80 15.60 2.97
CA ARG A 98 7.02 15.15 1.81
C ARG A 98 7.84 14.15 1.03
N LEU A 99 7.23 13.06 0.61
CA LEU A 99 7.86 12.06 -0.24
C LEU A 99 7.24 12.13 -1.65
N ILE A 100 8.07 12.18 -2.65
CA ILE A 100 7.64 12.01 -4.05
C ILE A 100 8.13 10.64 -4.47
N LEU A 101 7.20 9.73 -4.71
CA LEU A 101 7.52 8.34 -5.03
C LEU A 101 7.20 8.00 -6.49
N THR A 102 8.12 7.28 -7.14
CA THR A 102 7.84 6.66 -8.43
C THR A 102 8.39 5.24 -8.48
N THR A 103 7.51 4.29 -8.75
CA THR A 103 7.83 2.87 -8.85
C THR A 103 7.27 2.30 -10.15
N THR A 104 7.72 1.13 -10.53
CA THR A 104 7.30 0.46 -11.78
C THR A 104 5.81 0.13 -11.76
N ASN A 105 5.28 -0.42 -10.66
CA ASN A 105 3.92 -0.93 -10.53
C ASN A 105 3.05 -0.10 -9.59
N GLY A 106 3.42 0.03 -8.32
CA GLY A 106 2.57 0.55 -7.25
C GLY A 106 2.06 1.98 -7.47
N THR A 107 2.91 2.92 -7.89
CA THR A 107 2.45 4.30 -8.14
C THR A 107 1.45 4.39 -9.28
N ARG A 108 1.56 3.53 -10.30
CA ARG A 108 0.58 3.45 -11.41
C ARG A 108 -0.75 2.88 -10.94
N ALA A 109 -0.73 1.91 -10.01
CA ALA A 109 -1.94 1.29 -9.47
C ALA A 109 -2.86 2.33 -8.81
N PHE A 110 -2.34 3.24 -7.99
CA PHE A 110 -3.13 4.32 -7.38
C PHE A 110 -3.83 5.20 -8.40
N HIS A 111 -3.12 5.59 -9.47
CA HIS A 111 -3.71 6.39 -10.54
C HIS A 111 -4.76 5.64 -11.36
N SER A 112 -4.60 4.31 -11.52
CA SER A 112 -5.53 3.49 -12.29
C SER A 112 -6.90 3.35 -11.61
N VAL A 113 -6.95 3.49 -10.30
CA VAL A 113 -8.18 3.38 -9.50
C VAL A 113 -8.68 4.72 -8.97
N SER A 114 -8.20 5.85 -9.50
CA SER A 114 -8.45 7.20 -8.98
C SER A 114 -9.94 7.62 -8.97
N SER A 115 -10.81 6.91 -9.68
CA SER A 115 -12.27 7.13 -9.67
C SER A 115 -13.00 6.41 -8.53
N ALA A 116 -12.31 5.66 -7.67
CA ALA A 116 -12.93 4.97 -6.55
C ALA A 116 -13.41 5.96 -5.46
N ALA A 117 -14.47 5.56 -4.72
CA ALA A 117 -14.99 6.36 -3.62
C ALA A 117 -13.96 6.56 -2.49
N GLU A 118 -13.13 5.56 -2.26
CA GLU A 118 -12.03 5.59 -1.29
C GLU A 118 -10.90 4.69 -1.79
N ILE A 119 -9.65 5.13 -1.61
CA ILE A 119 -8.48 4.37 -2.04
C ILE A 119 -7.50 4.29 -0.88
N LEU A 120 -7.20 3.07 -0.42
CA LEU A 120 -6.34 2.77 0.71
C LEU A 120 -5.02 2.14 0.23
N ALA A 121 -3.93 2.43 0.91
CA ALA A 121 -2.69 1.66 0.78
C ALA A 121 -2.70 0.52 1.80
N GLY A 122 -2.76 -0.72 1.29
CA GLY A 122 -2.75 -1.94 2.10
C GLY A 122 -1.42 -2.67 2.03
N SER A 123 -0.97 -3.16 3.17
CA SER A 123 0.17 -4.07 3.30
C SER A 123 -0.01 -4.97 4.52
N PHE A 124 0.88 -5.95 4.71
CA PHE A 124 0.87 -6.74 5.95
C PHE A 124 1.08 -5.87 7.19
N PHE A 125 1.84 -4.77 7.07
CA PHE A 125 2.13 -3.86 8.19
C PHE A 125 0.88 -3.27 8.86
N ASN A 126 -0.22 -3.09 8.12
CA ASN A 126 -1.43 -2.43 8.59
C ASN A 126 -2.71 -3.22 8.30
N ILE A 127 -2.60 -4.54 8.14
CA ILE A 127 -3.69 -5.38 7.63
C ILE A 127 -4.95 -5.29 8.50
N GLY A 128 -4.82 -5.35 9.82
CA GLY A 128 -5.95 -5.26 10.76
C GLY A 128 -6.62 -3.90 10.75
N ALA A 129 -5.82 -2.82 10.73
CA ALA A 129 -6.34 -1.45 10.65
C ALA A 129 -7.06 -1.20 9.30
N THR A 130 -6.51 -1.74 8.20
CA THR A 130 -7.13 -1.67 6.88
C THR A 130 -8.45 -2.43 6.85
N ALA A 131 -8.50 -3.64 7.43
CA ALA A 131 -9.74 -4.42 7.55
C ALA A 131 -10.81 -3.65 8.34
N GLN A 132 -10.44 -3.07 9.48
CA GLN A 132 -11.33 -2.27 10.30
C GLN A 132 -11.89 -1.07 9.52
N ARG A 133 -11.02 -0.35 8.79
CA ARG A 133 -11.44 0.78 7.95
C ARG A 133 -12.42 0.37 6.87
N CYS A 134 -12.20 -0.77 6.21
CA CYS A 134 -13.12 -1.30 5.20
C CYS A 134 -14.49 -1.64 5.81
N LEU A 135 -14.53 -2.22 7.01
CA LEU A 135 -15.77 -2.55 7.71
C LEU A 135 -16.57 -1.31 8.11
N GLU A 136 -15.89 -0.26 8.59
CA GLU A 136 -16.51 1.02 8.96
C GLU A 136 -17.09 1.77 7.75
N GLY A 137 -16.47 1.65 6.59
CA GLY A 137 -16.92 2.30 5.36
C GLY A 137 -18.20 1.73 4.76
N GLU A 138 -18.58 0.50 5.12
CA GLU A 138 -19.77 -0.23 4.66
C GLU A 138 -19.96 -0.32 3.13
N ARG A 139 -18.90 -0.06 2.35
CA ARG A 139 -18.92 -0.16 0.88
C ARG A 139 -18.53 -1.55 0.42
N ASP A 140 -18.86 -1.86 -0.83
CA ASP A 140 -18.27 -2.99 -1.51
C ASP A 140 -16.77 -2.75 -1.71
N LEU A 141 -15.99 -3.82 -1.61
CA LEU A 141 -14.54 -3.78 -1.56
C LEU A 141 -13.96 -4.36 -2.85
N LEU A 142 -12.98 -3.67 -3.40
CA LEU A 142 -12.11 -4.18 -4.44
C LEU A 142 -10.68 -4.21 -3.93
N LEU A 143 -10.07 -5.39 -3.90
CA LEU A 143 -8.65 -5.54 -3.67
C LEU A 143 -7.92 -5.43 -5.01
N PHE A 144 -6.90 -4.57 -5.07
CA PHE A 144 -6.19 -4.26 -6.29
C PHE A 144 -4.69 -4.51 -6.14
N PRO A 145 -4.25 -5.78 -6.27
CA PRO A 145 -2.84 -6.11 -6.46
C PRO A 145 -2.23 -5.30 -7.59
N SER A 146 -1.07 -4.70 -7.35
CA SER A 146 -0.39 -3.91 -8.38
C SER A 146 0.21 -4.77 -9.48
N GLY A 147 0.37 -6.05 -9.21
CA GLY A 147 0.96 -7.01 -10.11
C GLY A 147 2.47 -6.84 -10.31
N ASP A 148 3.05 -7.73 -11.07
CA ASP A 148 4.45 -7.68 -11.49
C ASP A 148 4.50 -7.50 -13.01
N GLU A 149 4.90 -6.32 -13.48
CA GLU A 149 4.96 -5.94 -14.90
C GLU A 149 3.66 -6.25 -15.70
N GLY A 150 2.51 -6.05 -15.07
CA GLY A 150 1.21 -6.30 -15.70
C GLY A 150 0.70 -7.74 -15.55
N THR A 151 1.40 -8.60 -14.83
CA THR A 151 1.01 -9.98 -14.56
C THR A 151 0.57 -10.18 -13.11
N PHE A 152 0.17 -11.39 -12.78
CA PHE A 152 -0.24 -11.81 -11.43
C PHE A 152 0.94 -11.71 -10.43
N SER A 153 0.65 -11.21 -9.22
CA SER A 153 1.57 -11.19 -8.08
C SER A 153 1.07 -12.10 -6.97
N LEU A 154 1.86 -13.09 -6.59
CA LEU A 154 1.51 -14.06 -5.55
C LEU A 154 1.46 -13.39 -4.16
N GLU A 155 2.48 -12.62 -3.82
CA GLU A 155 2.62 -11.94 -2.53
C GLU A 155 1.49 -10.92 -2.28
N ASP A 156 1.12 -10.14 -3.29
CA ASP A 156 0.01 -9.19 -3.21
C ASP A 156 -1.32 -9.93 -3.02
N THR A 157 -1.51 -11.03 -3.75
CA THR A 157 -2.71 -11.86 -3.66
C THR A 157 -2.84 -12.52 -2.29
N VAL A 158 -1.74 -13.00 -1.69
CA VAL A 158 -1.73 -13.57 -0.34
C VAL A 158 -2.08 -12.49 0.70
N CYS A 159 -1.58 -11.27 0.54
CA CYS A 159 -1.98 -10.14 1.40
C CYS A 159 -3.47 -9.83 1.26
N GLY A 160 -3.99 -9.77 0.02
CA GLY A 160 -5.42 -9.62 -0.23
C GLY A 160 -6.25 -10.73 0.42
N GLY A 161 -5.79 -11.97 0.35
CA GLY A 161 -6.43 -13.12 1.00
C GLY A 161 -6.44 -13.00 2.53
N MET A 162 -5.37 -12.47 3.12
CA MET A 162 -5.33 -12.19 4.57
C MET A 162 -6.33 -11.10 4.95
N LEU A 163 -6.47 -10.05 4.16
CA LEU A 163 -7.46 -9.00 4.39
C LEU A 163 -8.88 -9.54 4.35
N ILE A 164 -9.19 -10.43 3.40
CA ILE A 164 -10.47 -11.13 3.31
C ILE A 164 -10.72 -11.95 4.58
N ASP A 165 -9.74 -12.72 5.04
CA ASP A 165 -9.84 -13.54 6.25
C ASP A 165 -10.13 -12.67 7.51
N TRP A 166 -9.45 -11.54 7.65
CA TRP A 166 -9.70 -10.58 8.72
C TRP A 166 -11.13 -10.03 8.70
N ILE A 167 -11.61 -9.63 7.52
CA ILE A 167 -12.98 -9.10 7.36
C ILE A 167 -14.02 -10.17 7.69
N ILE A 168 -13.84 -11.42 7.25
CA ILE A 168 -14.74 -12.52 7.56
C ILE A 168 -14.80 -12.77 9.07
N ARG A 169 -13.64 -12.82 9.74
CA ARG A 169 -13.57 -13.12 11.18
C ARG A 169 -14.08 -11.99 12.06
N LYS A 170 -13.93 -10.74 11.66
CA LYS A 170 -14.22 -9.56 12.49
C LYS A 170 -15.50 -8.83 12.09
N GLY A 171 -15.98 -9.00 10.85
CA GLY A 171 -17.03 -8.17 10.28
C GLY A 171 -18.42 -8.33 10.88
N GLY A 172 -18.75 -9.48 11.48
CA GLY A 172 -20.06 -9.74 12.08
C GLY A 172 -21.27 -9.67 11.12
N LYS A 173 -21.06 -9.30 9.85
CA LYS A 173 -22.06 -9.23 8.79
C LYS A 173 -21.72 -10.23 7.68
N PRO A 174 -22.72 -10.73 6.93
CA PRO A 174 -22.47 -11.60 5.78
C PRO A 174 -21.58 -10.92 4.75
N VAL A 175 -20.59 -11.65 4.25
CA VAL A 175 -19.68 -11.23 3.19
C VAL A 175 -19.93 -12.13 1.98
N VAL A 176 -20.03 -11.54 0.80
CA VAL A 176 -20.14 -12.25 -0.48
C VAL A 176 -18.80 -12.14 -1.20
N LEU A 177 -18.18 -13.26 -1.49
CA LEU A 177 -16.90 -13.34 -2.19
C LEU A 177 -17.13 -13.73 -3.65
N THR A 178 -16.36 -13.14 -4.56
CA THR A 178 -16.24 -13.64 -5.94
C THR A 178 -15.35 -14.89 -5.98
N ASP A 179 -15.32 -15.61 -7.09
CA ASP A 179 -14.42 -16.76 -7.28
C ASP A 179 -12.96 -16.35 -7.14
N ALA A 180 -12.59 -15.15 -7.61
CA ALA A 180 -11.26 -14.59 -7.45
C ALA A 180 -10.92 -14.36 -5.97
N SER A 181 -11.85 -13.78 -5.19
CA SER A 181 -11.66 -13.56 -3.75
C SER A 181 -11.58 -14.88 -2.97
N HIS A 182 -12.37 -15.88 -3.33
CA HIS A 182 -12.24 -17.23 -2.78
C HIS A 182 -10.85 -17.81 -3.05
N SER A 183 -10.33 -17.65 -4.27
CA SER A 183 -9.00 -18.14 -4.66
C SER A 183 -7.90 -17.44 -3.85
N ALA A 184 -7.98 -16.12 -3.67
CA ALA A 184 -7.04 -15.37 -2.85
C ALA A 184 -7.07 -15.81 -1.37
N HIS A 185 -8.27 -16.04 -0.83
CA HIS A 185 -8.43 -16.52 0.54
C HIS A 185 -7.82 -17.91 0.73
N ILE A 186 -8.01 -18.84 -0.23
CA ILE A 186 -7.38 -20.16 -0.22
C ILE A 186 -5.85 -20.06 -0.27
N LEU A 187 -5.31 -19.17 -1.12
CA LEU A 187 -3.87 -18.93 -1.17
C LEU A 187 -3.33 -18.43 0.17
N TYR A 188 -4.01 -17.46 0.80
CA TYR A 188 -3.61 -17.03 2.14
C TYR A 188 -3.63 -18.18 3.14
N GLN A 189 -4.69 -19.01 3.17
CA GLN A 189 -4.78 -20.16 4.07
C GLN A 189 -3.62 -21.15 3.87
N ARG A 190 -3.11 -21.31 2.64
CA ARG A 190 -1.92 -22.10 2.36
C ARG A 190 -0.67 -21.53 3.03
N PHE A 191 -0.52 -20.20 3.05
CA PHE A 191 0.69 -19.53 3.52
C PHE A 191 0.56 -18.89 4.91
N GLN A 192 -0.61 -18.98 5.58
CA GLN A 192 -0.89 -18.25 6.82
C GLN A 192 0.12 -18.49 7.96
N ASN A 193 0.75 -19.64 8.01
CA ASN A 193 1.74 -20.01 9.02
C ASN A 193 3.17 -19.55 8.65
N ASN A 194 3.41 -19.18 7.40
CA ASN A 194 4.70 -18.72 6.91
C ASN A 194 4.52 -17.86 5.65
N ILE A 195 4.19 -16.58 5.86
CA ILE A 195 3.95 -15.62 4.77
C ILE A 195 5.19 -15.46 3.88
N VAL A 196 6.39 -15.48 4.46
CA VAL A 196 7.64 -15.29 3.72
C VAL A 196 7.85 -16.41 2.68
N GLU A 197 7.31 -17.60 2.88
CA GLU A 197 7.36 -18.68 1.88
C GLU A 197 6.72 -18.24 0.55
N ALA A 198 5.60 -17.52 0.60
CA ALA A 198 4.96 -17.00 -0.61
C ALA A 198 5.87 -16.03 -1.36
N PHE A 199 6.67 -15.22 -0.65
CA PHE A 199 7.59 -14.27 -1.27
C PHE A 199 8.75 -14.98 -1.97
N TYR A 200 9.33 -15.99 -1.35
CA TYR A 200 10.38 -16.81 -2.01
C TYR A 200 9.85 -17.60 -3.21
N LEU A 201 8.56 -17.92 -3.26
CA LEU A 201 7.94 -18.59 -4.41
C LEU A 201 7.53 -17.62 -5.50
N SER A 202 7.29 -16.36 -5.19
CA SER A 202 6.88 -15.36 -6.17
C SER A 202 8.02 -15.01 -7.14
N HIS A 203 7.66 -14.57 -8.34
CA HIS A 203 8.65 -14.13 -9.33
C HIS A 203 9.43 -12.92 -8.82
N HIS A 204 8.71 -11.90 -8.37
CA HIS A 204 9.32 -10.65 -7.91
C HIS A 204 10.14 -10.83 -6.62
N GLY A 205 9.70 -11.70 -5.69
CA GLY A 205 10.48 -12.01 -4.49
C GLY A 205 11.83 -12.63 -4.81
N ARG A 206 11.88 -13.58 -5.77
CA ARG A 206 13.16 -14.16 -6.23
C ARG A 206 14.04 -13.11 -6.92
N ASP A 207 13.46 -12.22 -7.75
CA ASP A 207 14.24 -11.13 -8.38
C ASP A 207 14.88 -10.22 -7.32
N LEU A 208 14.16 -9.92 -6.24
CA LEU A 208 14.69 -9.14 -5.13
C LEU A 208 15.84 -9.85 -4.41
N VAL A 209 15.75 -11.16 -4.19
CA VAL A 209 16.85 -11.97 -3.60
C VAL A 209 18.08 -11.91 -4.52
N ASP A 210 17.91 -12.15 -5.81
CA ASP A 210 19.01 -12.13 -6.79
C ASP A 210 19.69 -10.75 -6.88
N ARG A 211 18.96 -9.68 -6.56
CA ARG A 211 19.46 -8.29 -6.53
C ARG A 211 19.99 -7.85 -5.15
N GLY A 212 20.01 -8.73 -4.15
CA GLY A 212 20.55 -8.45 -2.82
C GLY A 212 19.58 -7.75 -1.86
N PHE A 213 18.27 -7.81 -2.11
CA PHE A 213 17.21 -7.27 -1.25
C PHE A 213 16.49 -8.35 -0.43
N GLU A 214 17.11 -9.49 -0.17
CA GLU A 214 16.50 -10.61 0.56
C GLU A 214 15.93 -10.19 1.93
N GLU A 215 16.62 -9.29 2.64
CA GLU A 215 16.17 -8.81 3.95
C GLU A 215 14.83 -8.05 3.89
N ASP A 216 14.48 -7.48 2.74
CA ASP A 216 13.19 -6.82 2.55
C ASP A 216 12.02 -7.81 2.56
N LEU A 217 12.24 -9.08 2.17
CA LEU A 217 11.20 -10.10 2.20
C LEU A 217 10.71 -10.33 3.63
N ALA A 218 11.63 -10.62 4.54
CA ALA A 218 11.29 -10.82 5.94
C ALA A 218 10.73 -9.53 6.59
N TYR A 219 11.25 -8.38 6.17
CA TYR A 219 10.77 -7.10 6.68
C TYR A 219 9.33 -6.82 6.26
N CYS A 220 8.99 -6.97 4.97
CA CYS A 220 7.65 -6.74 4.43
C CYS A 220 6.60 -7.77 4.89
N ALA A 221 7.02 -8.92 5.42
CA ALA A 221 6.13 -9.95 5.94
C ALA A 221 5.65 -9.70 7.39
N GLN A 222 6.13 -8.65 8.06
CA GLN A 222 5.68 -8.32 9.41
C GLN A 222 4.20 -7.92 9.41
N ILE A 223 3.44 -8.44 10.37
CA ILE A 223 1.98 -8.27 10.42
C ILE A 223 1.61 -7.27 11.52
N ASP A 224 0.72 -6.32 11.19
CA ASP A 224 0.12 -5.35 12.12
C ASP A 224 1.12 -4.57 12.98
N VAL A 225 2.20 -4.11 12.37
CA VAL A 225 3.21 -3.29 13.05
C VAL A 225 2.81 -1.82 13.17
N THR A 226 1.72 -1.41 12.51
CA THR A 226 1.17 -0.05 12.60
C THR A 226 -0.34 -0.02 12.42
N GLN A 227 -0.98 1.01 13.00
CA GLN A 227 -2.41 1.29 12.85
C GLN A 227 -2.70 2.37 11.79
N PHE A 228 -1.68 2.86 11.10
CA PHE A 228 -1.87 3.87 10.07
C PHE A 228 -2.43 3.24 8.78
N VAL A 229 -3.51 3.83 8.27
CA VAL A 229 -4.10 3.48 6.97
C VAL A 229 -3.98 4.68 6.05
N PRO A 230 -2.95 4.72 5.19
CA PRO A 230 -2.77 5.82 4.25
C PRO A 230 -3.88 5.81 3.19
N ILE A 231 -4.45 6.98 2.93
CA ILE A 231 -5.54 7.20 1.97
C ILE A 231 -5.02 8.04 0.80
N PHE A 232 -5.23 7.55 -0.41
CA PHE A 232 -4.95 8.32 -1.62
C PHE A 232 -6.17 9.15 -2.00
N ARG A 233 -5.98 10.45 -2.09
CA ARG A 233 -7.00 11.40 -2.51
C ARG A 233 -6.35 12.60 -3.20
N ASP A 234 -6.95 13.07 -4.29
CA ASP A 234 -6.51 14.27 -5.03
C ASP A 234 -5.00 14.22 -5.40
N GLY A 235 -4.50 13.04 -5.77
CA GLY A 235 -3.10 12.84 -6.16
C GLY A 235 -2.12 12.69 -5.00
N VAL A 236 -2.59 12.66 -3.76
CA VAL A 236 -1.73 12.61 -2.56
C VAL A 236 -2.17 11.50 -1.62
N ILE A 237 -1.20 10.83 -1.01
CA ILE A 237 -1.42 9.83 0.05
C ILE A 237 -1.13 10.47 1.40
N LYS A 238 -2.13 10.41 2.31
CA LYS A 238 -2.04 10.92 3.69
C LYS A 238 -2.68 9.95 4.67
N VAL A 239 -2.29 10.06 5.92
CA VAL A 239 -3.06 9.48 7.02
C VAL A 239 -4.02 10.55 7.52
N PRO A 240 -5.35 10.29 7.55
CA PRO A 240 -6.31 11.22 8.12
C PRO A 240 -5.95 11.53 9.58
N LEU A 241 -6.02 12.78 9.97
CA LEU A 241 -5.96 13.15 11.39
C LEU A 241 -7.14 12.47 12.10
N SER A 242 -6.86 11.64 13.09
CA SER A 242 -7.93 11.09 13.93
C SER A 242 -8.73 12.23 14.54
N PRO A 243 -10.08 12.19 14.56
CA PRO A 243 -10.90 13.21 15.20
C PRO A 243 -10.65 13.37 16.71
N SER A 244 -9.88 12.48 17.34
CA SER A 244 -9.74 12.33 18.80
C SER A 244 -8.48 12.92 19.43
N LEU A 245 -7.72 13.77 18.73
CA LEU A 245 -6.62 14.53 19.34
C LEU A 245 -6.85 16.04 19.18
N SER A 246 -8.00 16.52 19.68
CA SER A 246 -8.07 17.91 20.11
C SER A 246 -7.11 18.08 21.30
N PRO A 247 -6.18 19.04 21.32
CA PRO A 247 -5.40 19.32 22.51
C PRO A 247 -6.37 19.64 23.63
N LEU A 248 -6.29 18.86 24.72
CA LEU A 248 -7.00 19.17 25.97
C LEU A 248 -6.77 20.64 26.28
N GLY A 249 -7.85 21.42 26.28
CA GLY A 249 -7.84 22.81 26.65
C GLY A 249 -7.06 22.98 27.97
N ARG A 250 -6.10 23.87 27.96
CA ARG A 250 -5.52 24.37 29.18
C ARG A 250 -6.67 25.03 29.96
N GLY A 251 -7.12 24.38 31.02
CA GLY A 251 -7.99 24.98 31.96
C GLY A 251 -7.32 26.23 32.53
N GLU A 252 -7.90 27.37 32.28
CA GLU A 252 -7.66 28.57 33.09
C GLU A 252 -8.27 28.32 34.47
N GLY A 253 -7.46 28.42 35.50
CA GLY A 253 -7.80 28.44 36.88
C GLY A 253 -6.77 29.26 37.63
#